data_9db46ac0b609fccce9816561b67fa4c8
#
_entry.id   9db46ac0b609fccce9816561b67fa4c8
#
_cell.length_a   1.000
_cell.length_b   1.000
_cell.length_c   1.000
_cell.angle_alpha   90.00
_cell.angle_beta   90.00
_cell.angle_gamma   90.00
#
_symmetry.space_group_name_H-M   'P 1'
#
loop_
_entity.id
_entity.type
_entity.pdbx_description
1 polymer ?
#
loop_
_entity_poly.entity_id
_entity_poly.type
_entity_poly.pdbx_seq_one_letter_code
_entity_poly.pdbx_strand_id
1 'polypeptide(L)'
;MTSKRTVFTVDGKPFIAIAGESHNSSSSDAAYMQGVWDKAEEEGLNTLLLPVTWELTEPVEGQFDFTLVDTLINQARERKMHLIFLWFGTWKNAQCMYAPEWVKKDMVRFPRAQMEKGKNKTRLMAFYGMEYTTLSAFGEETVKADANAFAHLMAHIKEVDENVGTVIGVQVENETGMQGSDREHSDFADEKFAEEVPAEFVSYMKVHTDSMEAGVREAVENGAHAGNWEQVFGACAGEIFTAYYVASYVEKVAAAGKAVYDLPFSANCWLDKGEEAGKYPTGGPVAKVMEVWRYAAPSIDVISPDIYVPYFTEICDIYTKMDNPLFIPETATHSHCAPRLIYTIGHYHATCFAPFGFEDMGQPFNDISAYLFGVDVSDPLLQTPQNVEDYRW
;
A
#
# COMPACT_ATOMS: atom_id res chain seq x y z
N MET A 1 -13.30 25.08 12.45
CA MET A 1 -12.45 25.41 11.29
C MET A 1 -12.98 24.58 10.13
N THR A 2 -13.34 25.19 9.03
CA THR A 2 -13.72 24.42 7.82
C THR A 2 -12.46 23.79 7.29
N SER A 3 -12.35 22.45 7.34
CA SER A 3 -11.26 21.72 6.75
C SER A 3 -11.13 22.12 5.28
N LYS A 4 -9.92 22.41 4.84
CA LYS A 4 -9.65 22.55 3.40
C LYS A 4 -9.78 21.12 2.83
N ARG A 5 -10.91 20.82 2.19
CA ARG A 5 -11.07 19.56 1.46
C ARG A 5 -9.98 19.50 0.39
N THR A 6 -9.11 18.52 0.50
CA THR A 6 -8.13 18.23 -0.54
C THR A 6 -8.90 17.72 -1.75
N VAL A 7 -8.78 18.39 -2.87
CA VAL A 7 -9.43 17.97 -4.12
C VAL A 7 -8.34 17.40 -5.01
N PHE A 8 -8.48 16.14 -5.40
CA PHE A 8 -7.62 15.56 -6.41
C PHE A 8 -7.91 16.22 -7.75
N THR A 9 -6.88 16.69 -8.42
CA THR A 9 -7.03 17.42 -9.68
C THR A 9 -6.16 16.81 -10.76
N VAL A 10 -6.74 16.72 -11.96
CA VAL A 10 -6.03 16.37 -13.19
C VAL A 10 -6.25 17.51 -14.17
N ASP A 11 -5.20 18.02 -14.79
CA ASP A 11 -5.23 19.21 -15.66
C ASP A 11 -5.89 20.44 -15.00
N GLY A 12 -5.68 20.59 -13.69
CA GLY A 12 -6.26 21.70 -12.91
C GLY A 12 -7.77 21.61 -12.69
N LYS A 13 -8.40 20.49 -13.02
CA LYS A 13 -9.83 20.23 -12.80
C LYS A 13 -10.02 19.15 -11.72
N PRO A 14 -11.07 19.26 -10.88
CA PRO A 14 -11.44 18.19 -9.98
C PRO A 14 -11.61 16.86 -10.73
N PHE A 15 -11.01 15.81 -10.21
CA PHE A 15 -11.03 14.48 -10.81
C PHE A 15 -11.40 13.43 -9.76
N ILE A 16 -12.17 12.44 -10.14
CA ILE A 16 -12.50 11.27 -9.34
C ILE A 16 -12.04 10.05 -10.14
N ALA A 17 -11.14 9.28 -9.58
CA ALA A 17 -10.72 8.02 -10.15
C ALA A 17 -11.78 6.94 -9.91
N ILE A 18 -12.62 6.71 -10.92
CA ILE A 18 -13.48 5.52 -11.00
C ILE A 18 -12.58 4.44 -11.59
N ALA A 19 -12.00 3.63 -10.70
CA ALA A 19 -10.83 2.86 -11.05
C ALA A 19 -11.04 1.36 -10.86
N GLY A 20 -10.09 0.59 -11.37
CA GLY A 20 -9.89 -0.82 -11.07
C GLY A 20 -8.41 -1.08 -10.79
N GLU A 21 -8.12 -1.88 -9.80
CA GLU A 21 -6.78 -2.39 -9.57
C GLU A 21 -6.64 -3.76 -10.21
N SER A 22 -5.62 -3.93 -11.07
CA SER A 22 -5.33 -5.23 -11.69
C SER A 22 -4.74 -6.21 -10.68
N HIS A 23 -4.74 -7.50 -11.02
CA HIS A 23 -3.97 -8.48 -10.24
C HIS A 23 -2.48 -8.14 -10.22
N ASN A 24 -1.79 -8.62 -9.19
CA ASN A 24 -0.42 -8.26 -8.85
C ASN A 24 0.61 -8.38 -9.99
N SER A 25 0.37 -9.26 -10.94
CA SER A 25 1.31 -9.50 -12.04
C SER A 25 0.69 -9.32 -13.43
N SER A 26 -0.56 -8.87 -13.54
CA SER A 26 -1.22 -8.67 -14.84
C SER A 26 -0.47 -7.69 -15.73
N SER A 27 0.01 -6.60 -15.15
CA SER A 27 0.78 -5.58 -15.87
C SER A 27 2.19 -5.99 -16.26
N SER A 28 2.65 -7.20 -15.87
CA SER A 28 3.97 -7.72 -16.26
C SER A 28 4.03 -8.23 -17.71
N ASP A 29 2.89 -8.37 -18.37
CA ASP A 29 2.79 -8.81 -19.77
C ASP A 29 1.86 -7.89 -20.57
N ALA A 30 2.44 -7.18 -21.53
CA ALA A 30 1.70 -6.24 -22.37
C ALA A 30 0.62 -6.90 -23.25
N ALA A 31 0.78 -8.18 -23.59
CA ALA A 31 -0.21 -8.90 -24.37
C ALA A 31 -1.40 -9.33 -23.48
N TYR A 32 -1.12 -9.76 -22.25
CA TYR A 32 -2.16 -10.04 -21.25
C TYR A 32 -3.00 -8.80 -20.98
N MET A 33 -2.39 -7.65 -20.88
CA MET A 33 -3.05 -6.37 -20.62
C MET A 33 -4.11 -6.00 -21.66
N GLN A 34 -4.11 -6.57 -22.87
CA GLN A 34 -5.18 -6.27 -23.86
C GLN A 34 -6.57 -6.62 -23.30
N GLY A 35 -6.72 -7.81 -22.70
CA GLY A 35 -7.99 -8.21 -22.09
C GLY A 35 -8.35 -7.36 -20.86
N VAL A 36 -7.36 -6.92 -20.10
CA VAL A 36 -7.56 -6.03 -18.94
C VAL A 36 -8.08 -4.66 -19.38
N TRP A 37 -7.52 -4.09 -20.45
CA TRP A 37 -8.00 -2.84 -21.04
C TRP A 37 -9.42 -2.94 -21.57
N ASP A 38 -9.72 -4.02 -22.32
CA ASP A 38 -11.06 -4.25 -22.86
C ASP A 38 -12.08 -4.33 -21.72
N LYS A 39 -11.72 -5.00 -20.62
CA LYS A 39 -12.56 -5.09 -19.42
C LYS A 39 -12.74 -3.74 -18.74
N ALA A 40 -11.69 -2.93 -18.65
CA ALA A 40 -11.77 -1.58 -18.07
C ALA A 40 -12.71 -0.67 -18.88
N GLU A 41 -12.66 -0.76 -20.20
CA GLU A 41 -13.59 -0.03 -21.10
C GLU A 41 -15.03 -0.53 -20.93
N GLU A 42 -15.25 -1.85 -20.81
CA GLU A 42 -16.56 -2.45 -20.57
C GLU A 42 -17.19 -1.95 -19.27
N GLU A 43 -16.40 -1.87 -18.19
CA GLU A 43 -16.85 -1.40 -16.87
C GLU A 43 -16.93 0.13 -16.77
N GLY A 44 -16.51 0.87 -17.79
CA GLY A 44 -16.57 2.33 -17.81
C GLY A 44 -15.57 3.01 -16.89
N LEU A 45 -14.44 2.36 -16.61
CA LEU A 45 -13.38 2.91 -15.77
C LEU A 45 -12.66 4.06 -16.48
N ASN A 46 -12.21 5.04 -15.73
CA ASN A 46 -11.40 6.15 -16.23
C ASN A 46 -9.93 6.10 -15.79
N THR A 47 -9.61 5.18 -14.87
CA THR A 47 -8.28 5.06 -14.26
C THR A 47 -8.00 3.59 -13.96
N LEU A 48 -6.75 3.15 -14.17
CA LEU A 48 -6.27 1.85 -13.68
C LEU A 48 -5.15 2.04 -12.68
N LEU A 49 -5.18 1.21 -11.63
CA LEU A 49 -4.08 1.02 -10.71
C LEU A 49 -3.29 -0.20 -11.19
N LEU A 50 -2.05 0.02 -11.63
CA LEU A 50 -1.22 -1.00 -12.25
C LEU A 50 0.12 -1.17 -11.53
N PRO A 51 0.48 -2.40 -11.13
CA PRO A 51 1.79 -2.70 -10.56
C PRO A 51 2.95 -2.37 -11.51
N VAL A 52 3.96 -1.71 -10.97
CA VAL A 52 5.31 -1.60 -11.55
C VAL A 52 6.28 -2.20 -10.55
N THR A 53 6.92 -3.30 -10.91
CA THR A 53 7.73 -4.09 -9.98
C THR A 53 9.21 -3.76 -10.11
N TRP A 54 9.90 -3.72 -8.99
CA TRP A 54 11.33 -3.44 -8.96
C TRP A 54 12.13 -4.47 -9.77
N GLU A 55 11.77 -5.76 -9.67
CA GLU A 55 12.48 -6.83 -10.38
C GLU A 55 12.42 -6.71 -11.92
N LEU A 56 11.35 -6.14 -12.48
CA LEU A 56 11.23 -5.90 -13.92
C LEU A 56 11.85 -4.55 -14.32
N THR A 57 11.82 -3.57 -13.43
CA THR A 57 12.38 -2.24 -13.65
C THR A 57 13.91 -2.23 -13.58
N GLU A 58 14.49 -3.01 -12.65
CA GLU A 58 15.94 -3.13 -12.45
C GLU A 58 16.36 -4.62 -12.32
N PRO A 59 16.24 -5.41 -13.39
CA PRO A 59 16.54 -6.85 -13.37
C PRO A 59 18.00 -7.17 -13.04
N VAL A 60 18.90 -6.26 -13.37
CA VAL A 60 20.31 -6.28 -13.02
C VAL A 60 20.66 -4.96 -12.33
N GLU A 61 21.41 -5.03 -11.24
CA GLU A 61 21.76 -3.84 -10.45
C GLU A 61 22.35 -2.74 -11.34
N GLY A 62 21.74 -1.55 -11.28
CA GLY A 62 22.13 -0.37 -12.06
C GLY A 62 21.73 -0.40 -13.55
N GLN A 63 20.96 -1.41 -13.98
CA GLN A 63 20.47 -1.50 -15.37
C GLN A 63 18.93 -1.45 -15.36
N PHE A 64 18.39 -0.32 -15.81
CA PHE A 64 16.96 -0.06 -15.80
C PHE A 64 16.32 -0.37 -17.16
N ASP A 65 15.15 -1.00 -17.13
CA ASP A 65 14.32 -1.28 -18.30
C ASP A 65 12.90 -0.74 -18.05
N PHE A 66 12.52 0.28 -18.82
CA PHE A 66 11.20 0.92 -18.74
C PHE A 66 10.31 0.58 -19.94
N THR A 67 10.69 -0.37 -20.77
CA THR A 67 9.94 -0.75 -21.99
C THR A 67 8.49 -1.12 -21.69
N LEU A 68 8.28 -1.84 -20.59
CA LEU A 68 6.92 -2.20 -20.14
C LEU A 68 6.15 -0.98 -19.65
N VAL A 69 6.79 -0.11 -18.88
CA VAL A 69 6.18 1.16 -18.39
C VAL A 69 5.73 2.03 -19.55
N ASP A 70 6.58 2.21 -20.58
CA ASP A 70 6.22 2.93 -21.81
C ASP A 70 5.02 2.32 -22.51
N THR A 71 4.98 0.99 -22.58
CA THR A 71 3.88 0.27 -23.22
C THR A 71 2.58 0.51 -22.48
N LEU A 72 2.56 0.41 -21.15
CA LEU A 72 1.37 0.65 -20.32
C LEU A 72 0.88 2.09 -20.44
N ILE A 73 1.78 3.08 -20.39
CA ILE A 73 1.45 4.48 -20.56
C ILE A 73 0.82 4.73 -21.94
N ASN A 74 1.41 4.19 -23.01
CA ASN A 74 0.89 4.37 -24.36
C ASN A 74 -0.48 3.69 -24.55
N GLN A 75 -0.66 2.48 -24.04
CA GLN A 75 -1.94 1.76 -24.07
C GLN A 75 -3.04 2.52 -23.32
N ALA A 76 -2.73 3.14 -22.18
CA ALA A 76 -3.67 3.99 -21.42
C ALA A 76 -4.05 5.25 -22.21
N ARG A 77 -3.06 5.92 -22.85
CA ARG A 77 -3.28 7.11 -23.67
C ARG A 77 -4.22 6.85 -24.85
N GLU A 78 -4.00 5.74 -25.56
CA GLU A 78 -4.85 5.33 -26.68
C GLU A 78 -6.32 5.18 -26.26
N ARG A 79 -6.56 4.77 -25.02
CA ARG A 79 -7.88 4.57 -24.44
C ARG A 79 -8.41 5.77 -23.65
N LYS A 80 -7.62 6.84 -23.56
CA LYS A 80 -7.95 8.04 -22.78
C LYS A 80 -8.20 7.74 -21.30
N MET A 81 -7.49 6.78 -20.76
CA MET A 81 -7.48 6.42 -19.35
C MET A 81 -6.28 7.00 -18.65
N HIS A 82 -6.41 7.25 -17.36
CA HIS A 82 -5.30 7.61 -16.49
C HIS A 82 -4.73 6.40 -15.79
N LEU A 83 -3.51 6.55 -15.27
CA LEU A 83 -2.80 5.53 -14.50
C LEU A 83 -2.43 6.05 -13.11
N ILE A 84 -2.54 5.18 -12.14
CA ILE A 84 -1.87 5.27 -10.86
C ILE A 84 -0.98 4.05 -10.77
N PHE A 85 0.34 4.25 -10.77
CA PHE A 85 1.25 3.13 -10.66
C PHE A 85 1.41 2.69 -9.20
N LEU A 86 1.53 1.39 -9.01
CA LEU A 86 1.81 0.78 -7.72
C LEU A 86 3.26 0.31 -7.73
N TRP A 87 4.14 1.00 -7.00
CA TRP A 87 5.53 0.60 -6.87
C TRP A 87 5.64 -0.59 -5.93
N PHE A 88 5.86 -1.77 -6.47
CA PHE A 88 6.18 -2.98 -5.71
C PHE A 88 7.71 -3.08 -5.60
N GLY A 89 8.27 -2.35 -4.65
CA GLY A 89 9.68 -2.29 -4.33
C GLY A 89 10.08 -3.34 -3.29
N THR A 90 10.30 -2.88 -2.08
CA THR A 90 10.67 -3.73 -0.95
C THR A 90 9.50 -4.55 -0.43
N TRP A 91 8.27 -4.00 -0.45
CA TRP A 91 7.09 -4.68 0.07
C TRP A 91 5.99 -4.92 -0.96
N LYS A 92 5.45 -6.13 -0.93
CA LYS A 92 4.12 -6.51 -1.40
C LYS A 92 3.53 -7.49 -0.41
N ASN A 93 2.41 -7.12 0.25
CA ASN A 93 1.76 -7.92 1.31
C ASN A 93 2.77 -8.31 2.42
N ALA A 94 3.52 -7.34 2.94
CA ALA A 94 4.57 -7.55 3.94
C ALA A 94 5.69 -8.54 3.53
N GLN A 95 5.94 -8.71 2.23
CA GLN A 95 6.91 -9.66 1.68
C GLN A 95 7.78 -8.98 0.63
N CYS A 96 8.99 -9.52 0.40
CA CYS A 96 9.92 -9.01 -0.60
C CYS A 96 9.81 -9.74 -1.95
N MET A 97 8.60 -10.13 -2.37
CA MET A 97 8.44 -11.03 -3.52
C MET A 97 8.81 -10.38 -4.86
N TYR A 98 8.59 -9.09 -5.02
CA TYR A 98 8.88 -8.33 -6.24
C TYR A 98 10.21 -7.56 -6.21
N ALA A 99 10.99 -7.69 -5.14
CA ALA A 99 12.37 -7.21 -5.14
C ALA A 99 13.22 -8.01 -6.14
N PRO A 100 14.23 -7.41 -6.80
CA PRO A 100 15.07 -8.11 -7.78
C PRO A 100 15.81 -9.32 -7.23
N GLU A 101 16.17 -10.24 -8.12
CA GLU A 101 16.91 -11.44 -7.75
C GLU A 101 18.24 -11.12 -7.04
N TRP A 102 18.95 -10.09 -7.49
CA TRP A 102 20.20 -9.66 -6.89
C TRP A 102 20.04 -9.14 -5.46
N VAL A 103 18.89 -8.51 -5.12
CA VAL A 103 18.52 -8.15 -3.75
C VAL A 103 18.15 -9.41 -2.94
N LYS A 104 17.33 -10.28 -3.52
CA LYS A 104 16.83 -11.48 -2.83
C LYS A 104 17.94 -12.47 -2.49
N LYS A 105 19.02 -12.55 -3.28
CA LYS A 105 20.13 -13.48 -3.08
C LYS A 105 21.21 -13.01 -2.10
N ASP A 106 21.43 -11.72 -1.98
CA ASP A 106 22.44 -11.16 -1.06
C ASP A 106 21.84 -10.78 0.29
N MET A 107 21.62 -11.78 1.15
CA MET A 107 21.04 -11.58 2.48
C MET A 107 21.98 -10.88 3.47
N VAL A 108 23.25 -10.68 3.13
CA VAL A 108 24.20 -9.92 3.96
C VAL A 108 24.04 -8.44 3.70
N ARG A 109 24.02 -8.05 2.45
CA ARG A 109 23.84 -6.65 2.03
C ARG A 109 22.37 -6.19 2.22
N PHE A 110 21.42 -7.10 1.98
CA PHE A 110 19.99 -6.85 2.08
C PHE A 110 19.35 -7.75 3.16
N PRO A 111 19.50 -7.39 4.43
CA PRO A 111 19.09 -8.26 5.53
C PRO A 111 17.57 -8.47 5.57
N ARG A 112 17.16 -9.64 6.05
CA ARG A 112 15.76 -9.96 6.33
C ARG A 112 15.38 -9.53 7.72
N ALA A 113 14.16 -9.02 7.88
CA ALA A 113 13.59 -8.77 9.18
C ALA A 113 13.50 -10.07 9.99
N GLN A 114 13.73 -9.99 11.30
CA GLN A 114 13.67 -11.14 12.21
C GLN A 114 12.45 -11.01 13.13
N MET A 115 11.51 -11.95 13.02
CA MET A 115 10.31 -12.02 13.86
C MET A 115 10.63 -12.41 15.30
N GLU A 116 11.66 -13.23 15.47
CA GLU A 116 12.36 -13.57 16.69
C GLU A 116 13.86 -13.62 16.38
N LYS A 117 14.71 -13.50 17.38
CA LYS A 117 16.16 -13.58 17.16
C LYS A 117 16.55 -14.86 16.40
N GLY A 118 17.14 -14.68 15.23
CA GLY A 118 17.52 -15.77 14.34
C GLY A 118 16.39 -16.38 13.49
N LYS A 119 15.15 -15.89 13.60
CA LYS A 119 14.02 -16.33 12.79
C LYS A 119 13.56 -15.19 11.85
N ASN A 120 13.79 -15.37 10.57
CA ASN A 120 13.43 -14.41 9.53
C ASN A 120 12.29 -14.86 8.63
N LYS A 121 11.53 -15.88 9.02
CA LYS A 121 10.40 -16.40 8.26
C LYS A 121 9.11 -16.29 9.05
N THR A 122 8.07 -15.91 8.38
CA THR A 122 6.71 -15.87 8.90
C THR A 122 5.76 -16.59 7.95
N ARG A 123 4.56 -16.89 8.40
CA ARG A 123 3.49 -17.44 7.58
C ARG A 123 2.46 -16.37 7.33
N LEU A 124 2.28 -16.02 6.07
CA LEU A 124 1.20 -15.16 5.66
C LEU A 124 -0.08 -16.00 5.68
N MET A 125 -0.99 -15.75 6.59
CA MET A 125 -2.31 -16.37 6.68
C MET A 125 -2.32 -17.91 6.55
N ALA A 126 -3.28 -18.55 7.17
CA ALA A 126 -3.45 -20.01 7.12
C ALA A 126 -3.69 -20.59 5.71
N PHE A 127 -4.11 -19.74 4.76
CA PHE A 127 -4.44 -20.16 3.41
C PHE A 127 -3.29 -20.76 2.62
N TYR A 128 -2.09 -20.20 2.74
CA TYR A 128 -1.00 -20.59 1.83
C TYR A 128 -0.07 -21.62 2.43
N GLY A 129 -0.05 -21.77 3.74
CA GLY A 129 0.87 -22.71 4.40
C GLY A 129 2.36 -22.49 4.08
N MET A 130 2.67 -21.42 3.36
CA MET A 130 4.02 -21.06 2.93
C MET A 130 4.69 -20.14 3.95
N GLU A 131 6.01 -20.23 4.03
CA GLU A 131 6.83 -19.34 4.83
C GLU A 131 7.41 -18.23 3.95
N TYR A 132 7.35 -17.00 4.45
CA TYR A 132 7.80 -15.81 3.74
C TYR A 132 8.92 -15.11 4.46
N THR A 133 9.65 -14.30 3.72
CA THR A 133 10.60 -13.35 4.28
C THR A 133 10.24 -11.94 3.82
N THR A 134 10.53 -10.96 4.67
CA THR A 134 10.50 -9.54 4.32
C THR A 134 11.87 -8.93 4.51
N LEU A 135 12.19 -7.88 3.76
CA LEU A 135 13.40 -7.13 3.97
C LEU A 135 13.28 -6.31 5.25
N SER A 136 14.41 -6.09 5.92
CA SER A 136 14.45 -5.28 7.13
C SER A 136 14.29 -3.79 6.80
N ALA A 137 13.41 -3.10 7.52
CA ALA A 137 13.30 -1.65 7.44
C ALA A 137 14.57 -0.92 7.90
N PHE A 138 15.49 -1.63 8.56
CA PHE A 138 16.80 -1.12 9.00
C PHE A 138 17.91 -1.36 7.98
N GLY A 139 17.62 -1.96 6.84
CA GLY A 139 18.59 -2.23 5.76
C GLY A 139 18.99 -0.94 5.04
N GLU A 140 20.10 -0.31 5.43
CA GLU A 140 20.55 0.93 4.78
C GLU A 140 20.80 0.77 3.28
N GLU A 141 21.42 -0.35 2.85
CA GLU A 141 21.64 -0.62 1.44
C GLU A 141 20.33 -0.95 0.71
N THR A 142 19.36 -1.56 1.40
CA THR A 142 18.04 -1.83 0.85
C THR A 142 17.31 -0.54 0.51
N VAL A 143 17.20 0.37 1.46
CA VAL A 143 16.50 1.64 1.23
C VAL A 143 17.19 2.52 0.20
N LYS A 144 18.53 2.49 0.13
CA LYS A 144 19.28 3.23 -0.90
C LYS A 144 19.00 2.68 -2.30
N ALA A 145 19.00 1.36 -2.45
CA ALA A 145 18.77 0.71 -3.72
C ALA A 145 17.34 0.91 -4.21
N ASP A 146 16.36 0.71 -3.33
CA ASP A 146 14.94 0.92 -3.61
C ASP A 146 14.64 2.38 -3.98
N ALA A 147 15.07 3.34 -3.16
CA ALA A 147 14.92 4.76 -3.43
C ALA A 147 15.58 5.19 -4.74
N ASN A 148 16.73 4.61 -5.08
CA ASN A 148 17.40 4.84 -6.36
C ASN A 148 16.57 4.31 -7.53
N ALA A 149 16.05 3.10 -7.42
CA ALA A 149 15.22 2.49 -8.47
C ALA A 149 13.92 3.29 -8.68
N PHE A 150 13.25 3.66 -7.59
CA PHE A 150 12.05 4.48 -7.63
C PHE A 150 12.31 5.87 -8.24
N ALA A 151 13.41 6.53 -7.87
CA ALA A 151 13.79 7.81 -8.46
C ALA A 151 14.03 7.71 -9.97
N HIS A 152 14.64 6.62 -10.47
CA HIS A 152 14.81 6.39 -11.91
C HIS A 152 13.45 6.16 -12.61
N LEU A 153 12.53 5.42 -12.00
CA LEU A 153 11.16 5.28 -12.51
C LEU A 153 10.48 6.64 -12.61
N MET A 154 10.54 7.45 -11.57
CA MET A 154 9.92 8.78 -11.55
C MET A 154 10.55 9.74 -12.57
N ALA A 155 11.87 9.64 -12.78
CA ALA A 155 12.56 10.40 -13.82
C ALA A 155 12.08 10.00 -15.22
N HIS A 156 11.93 8.70 -15.46
CA HIS A 156 11.43 8.18 -16.72
C HIS A 156 9.97 8.59 -16.98
N ILE A 157 9.09 8.44 -15.99
CA ILE A 157 7.68 8.90 -16.11
C ILE A 157 7.64 10.40 -16.42
N LYS A 158 8.45 11.21 -15.73
CA LYS A 158 8.55 12.64 -16.04
C LYS A 158 8.94 12.90 -17.49
N GLU A 159 9.98 12.24 -17.98
CA GLU A 159 10.48 12.41 -19.35
C GLU A 159 9.39 12.10 -20.38
N VAL A 160 8.62 11.01 -20.20
CA VAL A 160 7.68 10.53 -21.23
C VAL A 160 6.25 11.04 -21.06
N ASP A 161 5.88 11.54 -19.88
CA ASP A 161 4.47 11.82 -19.55
C ASP A 161 4.19 13.21 -18.95
N GLU A 162 5.18 14.00 -18.50
CA GLU A 162 4.96 15.29 -17.82
C GLU A 162 4.03 16.24 -18.59
N ASN A 163 4.11 16.23 -19.92
CA ASN A 163 3.32 17.11 -20.77
C ASN A 163 1.96 16.53 -21.20
N VAL A 164 1.67 15.28 -20.81
CA VAL A 164 0.44 14.56 -21.20
C VAL A 164 -0.43 14.26 -19.97
N GLY A 165 0.19 13.89 -18.84
CA GLY A 165 -0.53 13.63 -17.59
C GLY A 165 -1.35 12.34 -17.62
N THR A 166 -0.81 11.27 -18.24
CA THR A 166 -1.45 9.97 -18.21
C THR A 166 -1.31 9.34 -16.82
N VAL A 167 -0.10 9.43 -16.24
CA VAL A 167 0.18 8.99 -14.86
C VAL A 167 -0.16 10.14 -13.92
N ILE A 168 -1.16 9.92 -13.07
CA ILE A 168 -1.71 10.96 -12.19
C ILE A 168 -1.38 10.78 -10.71
N GLY A 169 -0.71 9.70 -10.35
CA GLY A 169 -0.27 9.41 -8.99
C GLY A 169 0.51 8.12 -8.92
N VAL A 170 1.14 7.88 -7.77
CA VAL A 170 1.86 6.63 -7.50
C VAL A 170 1.58 6.19 -6.07
N GLN A 171 1.29 4.91 -5.88
CA GLN A 171 1.35 4.28 -4.57
C GLN A 171 2.78 3.81 -4.33
N VAL A 172 3.35 4.22 -3.20
CA VAL A 172 4.71 3.86 -2.82
C VAL A 172 4.67 2.64 -1.91
N GLU A 173 5.21 1.54 -2.38
CA GLU A 173 5.12 0.22 -1.77
C GLU A 173 3.69 -0.33 -1.72
N ASN A 174 3.52 -1.55 -1.20
CA ASN A 174 2.20 -2.14 -1.00
C ASN A 174 2.13 -2.92 0.29
N GLU A 175 1.12 -2.58 1.13
CA GLU A 175 0.82 -3.24 2.40
C GLU A 175 2.10 -3.52 3.20
N THR A 176 2.82 -2.44 3.49
CA THR A 176 4.14 -2.45 4.12
C THR A 176 4.11 -3.01 5.54
N GLY A 177 5.27 -3.46 6.00
CA GLY A 177 5.45 -3.93 7.36
C GLY A 177 5.92 -5.37 7.44
N MET A 178 5.69 -6.01 8.57
CA MET A 178 6.07 -7.40 8.82
C MET A 178 4.98 -8.15 9.58
N GLN A 179 4.88 -9.45 9.35
CA GLN A 179 3.99 -10.34 10.10
C GLN A 179 4.78 -11.26 11.02
N GLY A 180 4.14 -11.72 12.10
CA GLY A 180 4.72 -12.67 13.04
C GLY A 180 5.29 -12.06 14.31
N SER A 181 5.43 -10.73 14.37
CA SER A 181 5.84 -10.01 15.58
C SER A 181 5.34 -8.55 15.52
N ASP A 182 5.27 -7.91 16.68
CA ASP A 182 5.00 -6.48 16.84
C ASP A 182 6.18 -5.60 16.41
N ARG A 183 7.40 -6.15 16.41
CA ARG A 183 8.62 -5.49 15.96
C ARG A 183 9.68 -6.47 15.44
N GLU A 184 10.68 -5.95 14.78
CA GLU A 184 11.87 -6.70 14.42
C GLU A 184 12.76 -6.97 15.64
N HIS A 185 13.36 -8.19 15.70
CA HIS A 185 14.24 -8.69 16.75
C HIS A 185 15.66 -9.05 16.25
N SER A 186 16.15 -8.37 15.22
CA SER A 186 17.58 -8.40 14.90
C SER A 186 18.39 -7.67 15.99
N ASP A 187 19.67 -7.98 16.11
CA ASP A 187 20.53 -7.30 17.10
C ASP A 187 20.49 -5.80 16.91
N PHE A 188 20.51 -5.32 15.67
CA PHE A 188 20.42 -3.89 15.35
C PHE A 188 19.06 -3.28 15.76
N ALA A 189 17.96 -3.97 15.49
CA ALA A 189 16.63 -3.50 15.88
C ALA A 189 16.46 -3.48 17.40
N ASP A 190 17.00 -4.49 18.11
CA ASP A 190 16.99 -4.53 19.58
C ASP A 190 17.81 -3.36 20.18
N GLU A 191 18.96 -3.04 19.60
CA GLU A 191 19.74 -1.85 20.01
C GLU A 191 18.94 -0.57 19.79
N LYS A 192 18.33 -0.39 18.60
CA LYS A 192 17.49 0.77 18.30
C LYS A 192 16.25 0.88 19.18
N PHE A 193 15.65 -0.23 19.55
CA PHE A 193 14.50 -0.26 20.45
C PHE A 193 14.88 0.14 21.90
N ALA A 194 16.10 -0.12 22.30
CA ALA A 194 16.62 0.29 23.60
C ALA A 194 17.10 1.75 23.66
N GLU A 195 17.33 2.39 22.51
CA GLU A 195 17.73 3.82 22.43
C GLU A 195 16.60 4.75 22.87
N GLU A 196 16.96 5.98 23.20
CA GLU A 196 16.01 7.04 23.50
C GLU A 196 15.18 7.40 22.27
N VAL A 197 13.86 7.52 22.45
CA VAL A 197 12.96 7.97 21.39
C VAL A 197 13.27 9.41 21.00
N PRO A 198 13.31 9.77 19.70
CA PRO A 198 13.55 11.15 19.30
C PRO A 198 12.59 12.14 19.97
N ALA A 199 13.12 13.13 20.67
CA ALA A 199 12.35 14.06 21.51
C ALA A 199 11.28 14.82 20.70
N GLU A 200 11.57 15.16 19.45
CA GLU A 200 10.62 15.81 18.54
C GLU A 200 9.43 14.91 18.22
N PHE A 201 9.68 13.61 18.01
CA PHE A 201 8.62 12.63 17.79
C PHE A 201 7.74 12.43 19.03
N VAL A 202 8.35 12.32 20.23
CA VAL A 202 7.59 12.26 21.49
C VAL A 202 6.72 13.49 21.63
N SER A 203 7.28 14.68 21.39
CA SER A 203 6.54 15.94 21.46
C SER A 203 5.37 15.98 20.47
N TYR A 204 5.58 15.53 19.24
CA TYR A 204 4.56 15.44 18.22
C TYR A 204 3.41 14.52 18.66
N MET A 205 3.73 13.29 19.07
CA MET A 205 2.72 12.32 19.52
C MET A 205 1.89 12.84 20.69
N LYS A 206 2.52 13.48 21.67
CA LYS A 206 1.83 14.07 22.84
C LYS A 206 0.87 15.23 22.50
N VAL A 207 1.08 15.91 21.37
CA VAL A 207 0.21 17.01 20.91
C VAL A 207 -0.97 16.51 20.08
N HIS A 208 -0.83 15.35 19.43
CA HIS A 208 -1.83 14.81 18.48
C HIS A 208 -2.67 13.67 19.05
N THR A 209 -2.77 13.53 20.37
CA THR A 209 -3.50 12.43 21.03
C THR A 209 -4.98 12.38 20.68
N ASP A 210 -5.64 13.50 20.38
CA ASP A 210 -7.08 13.56 20.06
C ASP A 210 -7.46 12.78 18.79
N SER A 211 -6.53 12.62 17.86
CA SER A 211 -6.73 11.88 16.59
C SER A 211 -6.46 10.38 16.71
N MET A 212 -5.80 9.94 17.79
CA MET A 212 -5.36 8.56 17.98
C MET A 212 -6.51 7.66 18.47
N GLU A 213 -6.39 6.37 18.17
CA GLU A 213 -7.23 5.35 18.80
C GLU A 213 -6.99 5.28 20.30
N ALA A 214 -8.04 4.81 21.03
CA ALA A 214 -8.06 4.86 22.48
C ALA A 214 -6.83 4.20 23.15
N GLY A 215 -6.44 3.01 22.70
CA GLY A 215 -5.30 2.29 23.27
C GLY A 215 -3.96 2.99 23.07
N VAL A 216 -3.72 3.51 21.87
CA VAL A 216 -2.50 4.28 21.55
C VAL A 216 -2.50 5.61 22.28
N ARG A 217 -3.65 6.31 22.34
CA ARG A 217 -3.81 7.53 23.09
C ARG A 217 -3.45 7.35 24.55
N GLU A 218 -4.01 6.33 25.20
CA GLU A 218 -3.73 6.04 26.61
C GLU A 218 -2.25 5.75 26.84
N ALA A 219 -1.61 4.96 25.96
CA ALA A 219 -0.19 4.68 26.04
C ALA A 219 0.66 5.94 25.90
N VAL A 220 0.33 6.82 24.96
CA VAL A 220 1.03 8.10 24.74
C VAL A 220 0.82 9.04 25.92
N GLU A 221 -0.40 9.22 26.43
CA GLU A 221 -0.72 10.14 27.53
C GLU A 221 -0.04 9.72 28.83
N ASN A 222 -0.04 8.42 29.15
CA ASN A 222 0.53 7.88 30.39
C ASN A 222 2.03 7.61 30.32
N GLY A 223 2.60 7.54 29.12
CA GLY A 223 4.01 7.26 28.91
C GLY A 223 4.94 8.41 29.33
N ALA A 224 6.21 8.10 29.50
CA ALA A 224 7.24 9.08 29.82
C ALA A 224 7.37 10.17 28.72
N HIS A 225 7.88 11.33 29.10
CA HIS A 225 8.19 12.41 28.16
C HIS A 225 9.57 12.27 27.50
N ALA A 226 10.39 11.34 28.00
CA ALA A 226 11.70 10.97 27.46
C ALA A 226 12.05 9.57 27.96
N GLY A 227 12.86 8.84 27.22
CA GLY A 227 13.29 7.47 27.52
C GLY A 227 13.26 6.59 26.30
N ASN A 228 13.44 5.29 26.49
CA ASN A 228 13.34 4.33 25.39
C ASN A 228 11.87 4.09 25.00
N TRP A 229 11.66 3.31 23.93
CA TRP A 229 10.36 3.09 23.35
C TRP A 229 9.34 2.51 24.35
N GLU A 230 9.74 1.55 25.19
CA GLU A 230 8.86 0.96 26.21
C GLU A 230 8.46 1.97 27.30
N GLN A 231 9.38 2.83 27.70
CA GLN A 231 9.11 3.87 28.70
C GLN A 231 8.15 4.93 28.18
N VAL A 232 8.24 5.25 26.88
CA VAL A 232 7.43 6.30 26.26
C VAL A 232 6.07 5.78 25.79
N PHE A 233 5.99 4.56 25.24
CA PHE A 233 4.79 4.06 24.59
C PHE A 233 4.22 2.77 25.22
N GLY A 234 4.82 2.25 26.29
CA GLY A 234 4.27 1.13 27.05
C GLY A 234 3.95 -0.09 26.18
N ALA A 235 2.72 -0.59 26.29
CA ALA A 235 2.27 -1.76 25.55
C ALA A 235 2.20 -1.58 24.03
N CYS A 236 2.15 -0.34 23.53
CA CYS A 236 2.13 -0.03 22.10
C CYS A 236 3.55 0.19 21.52
N ALA A 237 4.60 0.05 22.34
CA ALA A 237 5.96 0.41 21.96
C ALA A 237 6.47 -0.33 20.72
N GLY A 238 6.24 -1.65 20.63
CA GLY A 238 6.70 -2.47 19.50
C GLY A 238 6.05 -2.04 18.18
N GLU A 239 4.74 -1.84 18.18
CA GLU A 239 4.00 -1.42 16.98
C GLU A 239 4.36 0.01 16.56
N ILE A 240 4.44 0.95 17.49
CA ILE A 240 4.83 2.35 17.19
C ILE A 240 6.28 2.42 16.68
N PHE A 241 7.19 1.67 17.27
CA PHE A 241 8.56 1.54 16.81
C PHE A 241 8.64 1.03 15.37
N THR A 242 7.93 -0.06 15.08
CA THR A 242 7.91 -0.65 13.74
C THR A 242 7.31 0.31 12.72
N ALA A 243 6.19 0.96 13.06
CA ALA A 243 5.57 1.96 12.20
C ALA A 243 6.49 3.15 11.92
N TYR A 244 7.22 3.63 12.93
CA TYR A 244 8.17 4.74 12.79
C TYR A 244 9.28 4.40 11.78
N TYR A 245 9.89 3.21 11.88
CA TYR A 245 10.99 2.84 10.99
C TYR A 245 10.51 2.41 9.60
N VAL A 246 9.37 1.75 9.48
CA VAL A 246 8.76 1.43 8.17
C VAL A 246 8.35 2.72 7.46
N ALA A 247 7.67 3.63 8.14
CA ALA A 247 7.30 4.92 7.56
C ALA A 247 8.53 5.74 7.18
N SER A 248 9.59 5.75 8.02
CA SER A 248 10.85 6.42 7.70
C SER A 248 11.60 5.81 6.51
N TYR A 249 11.43 4.50 6.28
CA TYR A 249 11.92 3.84 5.07
C TYR A 249 11.15 4.34 3.84
N VAL A 250 9.81 4.26 3.90
CA VAL A 250 8.93 4.68 2.79
C VAL A 250 9.13 6.16 2.49
N GLU A 251 9.36 7.01 3.50
CA GLU A 251 9.70 8.42 3.29
C GLU A 251 10.95 8.59 2.43
N LYS A 252 12.00 7.82 2.67
CA LYS A 252 13.24 7.93 1.88
C LYS A 252 13.01 7.56 0.41
N VAL A 253 12.17 6.55 0.16
CA VAL A 253 11.77 6.15 -1.20
C VAL A 253 10.91 7.24 -1.84
N ALA A 254 9.86 7.67 -1.15
CA ALA A 254 8.93 8.69 -1.62
C ALA A 254 9.62 10.04 -1.87
N ALA A 255 10.44 10.52 -0.93
CA ALA A 255 11.16 11.77 -1.07
C ALA A 255 12.13 11.76 -2.26
N ALA A 256 12.80 10.62 -2.51
CA ALA A 256 13.66 10.47 -3.68
C ALA A 256 12.87 10.60 -4.99
N GLY A 257 11.69 10.01 -5.07
CA GLY A 257 10.79 10.15 -6.22
C GLY A 257 10.25 11.57 -6.38
N LYS A 258 9.73 12.18 -5.31
CA LYS A 258 9.20 13.56 -5.33
C LYS A 258 10.25 14.60 -5.72
N ALA A 259 11.50 14.40 -5.32
CA ALA A 259 12.59 15.29 -5.72
C ALA A 259 12.80 15.34 -7.25
N VAL A 260 12.39 14.29 -7.96
CA VAL A 260 12.51 14.18 -9.42
C VAL A 260 11.23 14.60 -10.12
N TYR A 261 10.08 14.04 -9.68
CA TYR A 261 8.77 14.36 -10.23
C TYR A 261 7.70 14.32 -9.13
N ASP A 262 7.16 15.50 -8.83
CA ASP A 262 6.20 15.70 -7.74
C ASP A 262 4.78 15.35 -8.18
N LEU A 263 4.46 14.05 -8.20
CA LEU A 263 3.10 13.54 -8.34
C LEU A 263 2.49 13.26 -6.96
N PRO A 264 1.16 13.19 -6.82
CA PRO A 264 0.52 12.70 -5.60
C PRO A 264 0.96 11.27 -5.26
N PHE A 265 1.40 11.06 -4.00
CA PHE A 265 1.79 9.75 -3.52
C PHE A 265 0.86 9.22 -2.45
N SER A 266 0.52 7.94 -2.54
CA SER A 266 -0.24 7.22 -1.52
C SER A 266 0.56 6.06 -0.92
N ALA A 267 0.16 5.64 0.28
CA ALA A 267 0.57 4.37 0.87
C ALA A 267 -0.68 3.64 1.35
N ASN A 268 -0.82 2.37 0.96
CA ASN A 268 -1.95 1.55 1.35
C ASN A 268 -1.65 0.66 2.55
N CYS A 269 -2.68 0.15 3.18
CA CYS A 269 -2.55 -0.76 4.30
C CYS A 269 -3.57 -1.88 4.30
N TRP A 270 -3.10 -3.06 4.63
CA TRP A 270 -3.90 -4.16 5.14
C TRP A 270 -4.42 -3.80 6.54
N LEU A 271 -5.74 -3.77 6.71
CA LEU A 271 -6.38 -3.38 7.96
C LEU A 271 -6.02 -4.32 9.13
N ASP A 272 -5.85 -3.74 10.31
CA ASP A 272 -5.57 -4.49 11.54
C ASP A 272 -6.76 -5.33 12.05
N LYS A 273 -7.98 -4.99 11.64
CA LYS A 273 -9.23 -5.69 12.02
C LYS A 273 -9.42 -5.84 13.52
N GLY A 274 -8.81 -4.98 14.34
CA GLY A 274 -8.81 -5.08 15.79
C GLY A 274 -7.94 -6.21 16.34
N GLU A 275 -7.07 -6.79 15.54
CA GLU A 275 -6.12 -7.81 15.94
C GLU A 275 -4.88 -7.21 16.61
N GLU A 276 -4.11 -8.07 17.29
CA GLU A 276 -2.82 -7.69 17.88
C GLU A 276 -1.75 -7.53 16.81
N ALA A 277 -0.78 -6.65 17.06
CA ALA A 277 0.39 -6.48 16.21
C ALA A 277 1.10 -7.81 15.94
N GLY A 278 1.54 -8.03 14.71
CA GLY A 278 2.08 -9.31 14.24
C GLY A 278 1.06 -10.23 13.56
N LYS A 279 -0.25 -10.01 13.72
CA LYS A 279 -1.30 -10.76 13.02
C LYS A 279 -1.63 -10.17 11.65
N TYR A 280 -1.28 -8.93 11.43
CA TYR A 280 -1.36 -8.19 10.18
C TYR A 280 0.02 -7.57 9.88
N PRO A 281 0.25 -6.96 8.73
CA PRO A 281 1.50 -6.25 8.44
C PRO A 281 1.75 -5.11 9.43
N THR A 282 2.43 -5.42 10.52
CA THR A 282 2.79 -4.45 11.55
C THR A 282 3.78 -3.44 10.99
N GLY A 283 3.51 -2.18 11.22
CA GLY A 283 4.31 -1.06 10.70
C GLY A 283 3.69 -0.37 9.50
N GLY A 284 2.72 -0.98 8.81
CA GLY A 284 1.93 -0.32 7.79
C GLY A 284 1.03 0.80 8.35
N PRO A 285 0.44 1.66 7.49
CA PRO A 285 -0.33 2.83 7.90
C PRO A 285 -1.74 2.49 8.38
N VAL A 286 -1.87 1.52 9.30
CA VAL A 286 -3.13 1.20 9.95
C VAL A 286 -3.60 2.34 10.86
N ALA A 287 -4.89 2.38 11.15
CA ALA A 287 -5.52 3.46 11.91
C ALA A 287 -4.80 3.80 13.23
N LYS A 288 -4.37 2.80 13.97
CA LYS A 288 -3.66 2.96 15.25
C LYS A 288 -2.39 3.80 15.17
N VAL A 289 -1.66 3.69 14.06
CA VAL A 289 -0.35 4.32 13.86
C VAL A 289 -0.33 5.38 12.76
N MET A 290 -1.50 5.84 12.34
CA MET A 290 -1.65 6.87 11.30
C MET A 290 -0.88 8.16 11.63
N GLU A 291 -0.87 8.60 12.90
CA GLU A 291 -0.09 9.77 13.32
C GLU A 291 1.41 9.53 13.24
N VAL A 292 1.87 8.30 13.46
CA VAL A 292 3.27 7.92 13.27
C VAL A 292 3.66 8.10 11.80
N TRP A 293 2.84 7.62 10.88
CA TRP A 293 3.05 7.76 9.44
C TRP A 293 3.04 9.21 8.98
N ARG A 294 2.13 10.02 9.49
CA ARG A 294 2.07 11.47 9.17
C ARG A 294 3.31 12.21 9.60
N TYR A 295 3.92 11.80 10.73
CA TYR A 295 5.18 12.37 11.20
C TYR A 295 6.37 11.87 10.40
N ALA A 296 6.47 10.56 10.20
CA ALA A 296 7.66 9.90 9.69
C ALA A 296 7.74 9.80 8.15
N ALA A 297 6.60 9.96 7.46
CA ALA A 297 6.50 9.88 5.99
C ALA A 297 5.74 11.09 5.39
N PRO A 298 6.24 12.33 5.59
CA PRO A 298 5.57 13.54 5.11
C PRO A 298 5.47 13.66 3.58
N SER A 299 6.22 12.88 2.81
CA SER A 299 6.12 12.82 1.35
C SER A 299 4.94 11.98 0.85
N ILE A 300 4.27 11.25 1.74
CA ILE A 300 3.03 10.52 1.43
C ILE A 300 1.86 11.48 1.63
N ASP A 301 1.14 11.76 0.53
CA ASP A 301 0.02 12.71 0.54
C ASP A 301 -1.27 12.08 1.07
N VAL A 302 -1.45 10.76 0.87
CA VAL A 302 -2.67 10.02 1.20
C VAL A 302 -2.35 8.67 1.83
N ILE A 303 -3.01 8.38 2.95
CA ILE A 303 -3.01 7.05 3.57
C ILE A 303 -4.31 6.34 3.16
N SER A 304 -4.20 5.16 2.59
CA SER A 304 -5.26 4.48 1.86
C SER A 304 -5.59 3.11 2.45
N PRO A 305 -6.85 2.84 2.83
CA PRO A 305 -7.23 1.53 3.36
C PRO A 305 -7.63 0.55 2.26
N ASP A 306 -7.20 -0.71 2.39
CA ASP A 306 -7.66 -1.83 1.58
C ASP A 306 -8.87 -2.47 2.27
N ILE A 307 -10.09 -2.24 1.72
CA ILE A 307 -11.32 -2.49 2.46
C ILE A 307 -12.01 -3.76 1.99
N TYR A 308 -11.72 -4.88 2.66
CA TYR A 308 -12.34 -6.19 2.41
C TYR A 308 -13.29 -6.63 3.53
N VAL A 309 -13.58 -5.75 4.49
CA VAL A 309 -14.40 -6.06 5.67
C VAL A 309 -15.87 -5.60 5.49
N PRO A 310 -16.84 -6.25 6.17
CA PRO A 310 -18.25 -5.87 6.05
C PRO A 310 -18.59 -4.53 6.69
N TYR A 311 -17.83 -4.07 7.70
CA TYR A 311 -17.99 -2.75 8.36
C TYR A 311 -17.28 -1.63 7.58
N PHE A 312 -17.59 -1.57 6.30
CA PHE A 312 -16.96 -0.70 5.30
C PHE A 312 -17.01 0.79 5.66
N THR A 313 -18.18 1.28 6.09
CA THR A 313 -18.37 2.70 6.43
C THR A 313 -17.59 3.13 7.66
N GLU A 314 -17.43 2.24 8.63
CA GLU A 314 -16.61 2.50 9.82
C GLU A 314 -15.14 2.75 9.44
N ILE A 315 -14.62 1.98 8.49
CA ILE A 315 -13.27 2.19 7.96
C ILE A 315 -13.18 3.53 7.21
N CYS A 316 -14.16 3.86 6.38
CA CYS A 316 -14.19 5.16 5.70
C CYS A 316 -14.21 6.33 6.70
N ASP A 317 -15.00 6.23 7.79
CA ASP A 317 -15.03 7.23 8.86
C ASP A 317 -13.66 7.39 9.54
N ILE A 318 -12.92 6.31 9.73
CA ILE A 318 -11.60 6.34 10.36
C ILE A 318 -10.59 7.02 9.43
N TYR A 319 -10.53 6.61 8.17
CA TYR A 319 -9.52 7.09 7.22
C TYR A 319 -9.80 8.48 6.64
N THR A 320 -10.98 9.06 6.90
CA THR A 320 -11.28 10.46 6.58
C THR A 320 -11.00 11.44 7.73
N LYS A 321 -10.50 10.94 8.85
CA LYS A 321 -10.01 11.79 9.93
C LYS A 321 -8.73 12.52 9.51
N MET A 322 -8.38 13.56 10.25
CA MET A 322 -7.11 14.28 10.10
C MET A 322 -6.92 14.91 8.69
N ASP A 323 -8.02 15.30 8.04
CA ASP A 323 -8.02 15.85 6.68
C ASP A 323 -7.41 14.90 5.61
N ASN A 324 -7.36 13.59 5.90
CA ASN A 324 -6.91 12.59 4.93
C ASN A 324 -8.03 12.37 3.88
N PRO A 325 -7.75 12.58 2.58
CA PRO A 325 -8.74 12.30 1.53
C PRO A 325 -9.06 10.80 1.50
N LEU A 326 -10.32 10.44 1.29
CA LEU A 326 -10.66 9.03 1.09
C LEU A 326 -10.19 8.57 -0.28
N PHE A 327 -9.27 7.64 -0.26
CA PHE A 327 -8.73 6.96 -1.43
C PHE A 327 -8.77 5.46 -1.15
N ILE A 328 -9.54 4.69 -1.90
CA ILE A 328 -9.71 3.24 -1.71
C ILE A 328 -9.03 2.55 -2.88
N PRO A 329 -7.76 2.13 -2.72
CA PRO A 329 -7.01 1.48 -3.80
C PRO A 329 -7.45 0.04 -4.00
N GLU A 330 -7.88 -0.62 -2.92
CA GLU A 330 -8.33 -2.01 -2.97
C GLU A 330 -9.67 -2.22 -2.24
N THR A 331 -10.57 -2.93 -2.88
CA THR A 331 -11.79 -3.47 -2.26
C THR A 331 -12.26 -4.70 -3.03
N ALA A 332 -13.17 -5.49 -2.42
CA ALA A 332 -13.65 -6.71 -3.04
C ALA A 332 -14.57 -6.44 -4.25
N THR A 333 -14.48 -7.29 -5.26
CA THR A 333 -15.30 -7.30 -6.49
C THR A 333 -16.62 -8.06 -6.27
N HIS A 334 -17.54 -7.52 -5.50
CA HIS A 334 -18.86 -8.17 -5.26
C HIS A 334 -20.01 -7.17 -5.45
N SER A 335 -21.26 -7.64 -5.36
CA SER A 335 -22.49 -6.87 -5.62
C SER A 335 -22.62 -5.55 -4.83
N HIS A 336 -21.85 -5.38 -3.75
CA HIS A 336 -21.81 -4.12 -3.01
C HIS A 336 -20.84 -3.07 -3.58
N CYS A 337 -20.10 -3.40 -4.62
CA CYS A 337 -19.10 -2.49 -5.20
C CYS A 337 -19.73 -1.19 -5.70
N ALA A 338 -20.71 -1.29 -6.57
CA ALA A 338 -21.38 -0.15 -7.15
C ALA A 338 -22.08 0.77 -6.11
N PRO A 339 -22.91 0.28 -5.18
CA PRO A 339 -23.48 1.13 -4.14
C PRO A 339 -22.41 1.75 -3.22
N ARG A 340 -21.29 1.04 -2.96
CA ARG A 340 -20.16 1.58 -2.19
C ARG A 340 -19.45 2.71 -2.94
N LEU A 341 -19.21 2.55 -4.25
CA LEU A 341 -18.66 3.60 -5.11
C LEU A 341 -19.50 4.89 -5.02
N ILE A 342 -20.81 4.78 -5.27
CA ILE A 342 -21.71 5.95 -5.24
C ILE A 342 -21.75 6.58 -3.84
N TYR A 343 -21.81 5.77 -2.80
CA TYR A 343 -21.86 6.24 -1.43
C TYR A 343 -20.56 6.95 -1.03
N THR A 344 -19.41 6.39 -1.36
CA THR A 344 -18.12 6.98 -1.00
C THR A 344 -17.87 8.30 -1.72
N ILE A 345 -18.24 8.41 -2.99
CA ILE A 345 -18.18 9.69 -3.71
C ILE A 345 -19.15 10.70 -3.10
N GLY A 346 -20.42 10.32 -2.91
CA GLY A 346 -21.47 11.23 -2.48
C GLY A 346 -21.33 11.69 -1.03
N HIS A 347 -20.92 10.81 -0.13
CA HIS A 347 -20.84 11.06 1.31
C HIS A 347 -19.45 11.51 1.76
N TYR A 348 -18.40 10.76 1.37
CA TYR A 348 -17.04 11.00 1.81
C TYR A 348 -16.22 11.86 0.84
N HIS A 349 -16.74 12.14 -0.36
CA HIS A 349 -16.00 12.80 -1.44
C HIS A 349 -14.71 12.05 -1.81
N ALA A 350 -14.83 10.71 -1.89
CA ALA A 350 -13.71 9.85 -2.24
C ALA A 350 -13.05 10.31 -3.54
N THR A 351 -11.72 10.29 -3.55
CA THR A 351 -10.90 10.68 -4.69
C THR A 351 -10.59 9.52 -5.62
N CYS A 352 -10.64 8.29 -5.09
CA CYS A 352 -10.45 7.04 -5.81
C CYS A 352 -11.29 5.93 -5.20
N PHE A 353 -11.78 5.03 -6.06
CA PHE A 353 -12.40 3.77 -5.66
C PHE A 353 -12.01 2.72 -6.69
N ALA A 354 -11.25 1.70 -6.26
CA ALA A 354 -10.72 0.66 -7.14
C ALA A 354 -10.96 -0.76 -6.55
N PRO A 355 -11.84 -1.56 -7.15
CA PRO A 355 -11.89 -2.99 -6.86
C PRO A 355 -10.63 -3.70 -7.34
N PHE A 356 -10.04 -4.56 -6.47
CA PHE A 356 -8.88 -5.38 -6.80
C PHE A 356 -9.27 -6.59 -7.64
N GLY A 357 -8.50 -6.88 -8.68
CA GLY A 357 -8.80 -7.96 -9.61
C GLY A 357 -10.08 -7.71 -10.42
N PHE A 358 -10.34 -6.45 -10.77
CA PHE A 358 -11.53 -6.06 -11.54
C PHE A 358 -11.65 -6.79 -12.88
N GLU A 359 -10.54 -7.25 -13.44
CA GLU A 359 -10.52 -8.02 -14.68
C GLU A 359 -11.29 -9.34 -14.59
N ASP A 360 -11.48 -9.87 -13.38
CA ASP A 360 -12.28 -11.09 -13.14
C ASP A 360 -13.78 -10.82 -12.90
N MET A 361 -14.20 -9.56 -12.88
CA MET A 361 -15.62 -9.21 -12.69
C MET A 361 -16.49 -9.87 -13.75
N GLY A 362 -17.56 -10.52 -13.28
CA GLY A 362 -18.49 -11.26 -14.14
C GLY A 362 -17.97 -12.61 -14.63
N GLN A 363 -16.78 -13.04 -14.22
CA GLN A 363 -16.28 -14.38 -14.47
C GLN A 363 -16.77 -15.35 -13.38
N PRO A 364 -17.01 -16.64 -13.72
CA PRO A 364 -17.26 -17.65 -12.71
C PRO A 364 -16.02 -17.82 -11.83
N PHE A 365 -16.27 -18.19 -10.57
CA PHE A 365 -15.19 -18.47 -9.62
C PHE A 365 -14.32 -19.62 -10.17
N ASN A 366 -13.04 -19.36 -10.40
CA ASN A 366 -12.17 -20.35 -11.01
C ASN A 366 -11.59 -21.34 -9.99
N ASP A 367 -11.10 -22.50 -10.49
CA ASP A 367 -10.58 -23.58 -9.65
C ASP A 367 -9.40 -23.15 -8.76
N ILE A 368 -8.55 -22.21 -9.22
CA ILE A 368 -7.41 -21.71 -8.46
C ILE A 368 -7.90 -20.84 -7.31
N SER A 369 -8.82 -19.93 -7.57
CA SER A 369 -9.43 -19.11 -6.52
C SER A 369 -10.18 -19.97 -5.52
N ALA A 370 -10.92 -20.98 -5.98
CA ALA A 370 -11.60 -21.93 -5.12
C ALA A 370 -10.65 -22.70 -4.22
N TYR A 371 -9.53 -23.17 -4.77
CA TYR A 371 -8.47 -23.82 -4.00
C TYR A 371 -7.87 -22.88 -2.94
N LEU A 372 -7.56 -21.64 -3.33
CA LEU A 372 -6.97 -20.65 -2.43
C LEU A 372 -7.90 -20.25 -1.28
N PHE A 373 -9.19 -20.13 -1.56
CA PHE A 373 -10.19 -19.75 -0.55
C PHE A 373 -10.86 -20.95 0.14
N GLY A 374 -10.48 -22.17 -0.22
CA GLY A 374 -11.03 -23.39 0.37
C GLY A 374 -12.52 -23.57 0.11
N VAL A 375 -13.01 -23.14 -1.05
CA VAL A 375 -14.42 -23.20 -1.44
C VAL A 375 -14.68 -24.37 -2.37
N ASP A 376 -15.86 -24.98 -2.24
CA ASP A 376 -16.28 -26.05 -3.12
C ASP A 376 -16.82 -25.47 -4.43
N VAL A 377 -16.07 -25.64 -5.53
CA VAL A 377 -16.47 -25.19 -6.87
C VAL A 377 -17.74 -25.86 -7.40
N SER A 378 -18.16 -26.99 -6.80
CA SER A 378 -19.43 -27.64 -7.15
C SER A 378 -20.65 -26.98 -6.51
N ASP A 379 -20.46 -26.04 -5.58
CA ASP A 379 -21.56 -25.29 -4.97
C ASP A 379 -22.29 -24.48 -6.05
N PRO A 380 -23.59 -24.71 -6.28
CA PRO A 380 -24.35 -23.97 -7.27
C PRO A 380 -24.35 -22.45 -7.07
N LEU A 381 -24.18 -21.97 -5.83
CA LEU A 381 -24.08 -20.54 -5.53
C LEU A 381 -22.79 -19.90 -6.06
N LEU A 382 -21.70 -20.69 -6.16
CA LEU A 382 -20.43 -20.24 -6.72
C LEU A 382 -20.36 -20.36 -8.24
N GLN A 383 -21.22 -21.22 -8.81
CA GLN A 383 -21.34 -21.38 -10.27
C GLN A 383 -22.26 -20.35 -10.91
N THR A 384 -23.07 -19.65 -10.11
CA THR A 384 -23.84 -18.52 -10.60
C THR A 384 -22.82 -17.43 -10.93
N PRO A 385 -22.71 -16.97 -12.21
CA PRO A 385 -21.90 -15.80 -12.50
C PRO A 385 -22.33 -14.72 -11.54
N GLN A 386 -21.42 -14.12 -10.80
CA GLN A 386 -21.73 -12.91 -10.05
C GLN A 386 -22.38 -11.99 -11.06
N ASN A 387 -23.59 -11.54 -10.78
CA ASN A 387 -24.47 -10.94 -11.78
C ASN A 387 -23.72 -9.79 -12.45
N VAL A 388 -23.28 -9.97 -13.69
CA VAL A 388 -22.55 -8.96 -14.46
C VAL A 388 -23.36 -7.65 -14.51
N GLU A 389 -24.70 -7.79 -14.48
CA GLU A 389 -25.61 -6.65 -14.44
C GLU A 389 -25.50 -5.82 -13.14
N ASP A 390 -25.04 -6.41 -12.03
CA ASP A 390 -24.84 -5.70 -10.78
C ASP A 390 -23.62 -4.76 -10.80
N TYR A 391 -22.73 -4.92 -11.78
CA TYR A 391 -21.50 -4.13 -11.94
C TYR A 391 -21.54 -3.15 -13.13
N ARG A 392 -22.52 -3.28 -14.04
CA ARG A 392 -22.67 -2.35 -15.17
C ARG A 392 -23.45 -1.11 -14.73
N TRP A 393 -22.80 0.03 -14.75
CA TRP A 393 -23.36 1.35 -14.42
C TRP A 393 -23.24 2.30 -15.58
#